data_088eb37c65616d21816f86cca2819f50
#
_entry.id   088eb37c65616d21816f86cca2819f50
#
_cell.length_a   1.000
_cell.length_b   1.000
_cell.length_c   1.000
_cell.angle_alpha   90.00
_cell.angle_beta   90.00
_cell.angle_gamma   90.00
#
_symmetry.space_group_name_H-M   'P 1'
#
loop_
_entity.id
_entity.type
_entity.pdbx_description
1 polymer ?
#
loop_
_entity_poly.entity_id
_entity_poly.type
_entity_poly.pdbx_seq_one_letter_code
_entity_poly.pdbx_strand_id
1 'polypeptide(L)'
;EFGITPAVGTKLNIDSIGMFICGCGGNGMRCHINYSTEPDFANQHTIFSPTQMPANNMLEVAAKTVIELQPNDTLRVRVYPWYNNEATGKTVCLSDVTIHGKAIDASTAITQTTVKGQAIRPSLYYNLQGMAVSTPKKGVYIVNRRKIVKK
;
A
#
# COMPACT_ATOMS: atom_id res chain seq x y z
N GLU A 1 -9.22 17.08 2.05
CA GLU A 1 -8.44 15.86 2.27
C GLU A 1 -8.98 14.74 1.40
N PHE A 2 -8.10 13.95 0.82
CA PHE A 2 -8.37 12.72 0.09
C PHE A 2 -7.68 11.57 0.80
N GLY A 3 -8.23 10.36 0.71
CA GLY A 3 -7.59 9.20 1.32
C GLY A 3 -7.82 7.93 0.54
N ILE A 4 -6.85 7.00 0.64
CA ILE A 4 -6.94 5.64 0.10
C ILE A 4 -6.48 4.64 1.13
N THR A 5 -7.23 3.57 1.27
CA THR A 5 -6.94 2.44 2.15
C THR A 5 -6.94 1.16 1.31
N PRO A 6 -6.00 0.23 1.53
CA PRO A 6 -6.04 -1.06 0.87
C PRO A 6 -7.35 -1.80 1.12
N ALA A 7 -7.82 -2.54 0.13
CA ALA A 7 -8.92 -3.47 0.35
C ALA A 7 -8.52 -4.57 1.34
N VAL A 8 -9.53 -5.17 1.98
CA VAL A 8 -9.28 -6.27 2.94
C VAL A 8 -8.45 -7.39 2.28
N GLY A 9 -7.39 -7.80 2.95
CA GLY A 9 -6.47 -8.82 2.45
C GLY A 9 -5.50 -8.36 1.36
N THR A 10 -5.39 -7.05 1.12
CA THR A 10 -4.43 -6.51 0.15
C THR A 10 -3.49 -5.49 0.80
N LYS A 11 -2.36 -5.26 0.15
CA LYS A 11 -1.43 -4.14 0.36
C LYS A 11 -1.46 -3.27 -0.87
N LEU A 12 -1.09 -1.99 -0.73
CA LEU A 12 -0.89 -1.09 -1.87
C LEU A 12 0.56 -0.60 -1.90
N ASN A 13 1.21 -0.80 -3.04
CA ASN A 13 2.48 -0.16 -3.36
C ASN A 13 2.18 1.05 -4.23
N ILE A 14 2.34 2.25 -3.67
CA ILE A 14 2.07 3.52 -4.35
C ILE A 14 3.38 4.08 -4.87
N ASP A 15 3.39 4.49 -6.14
CA ASP A 15 4.56 5.01 -6.85
C ASP A 15 4.45 6.50 -7.20
N SER A 16 3.25 7.05 -7.28
CA SER A 16 3.04 8.48 -7.51
C SER A 16 1.69 9.00 -7.06
N ILE A 17 1.65 10.30 -6.76
CA ILE A 17 0.46 11.06 -6.44
C ILE A 17 0.46 12.29 -7.33
N GLY A 18 -0.65 12.56 -8.03
CA GLY A 18 -0.77 13.69 -8.94
C GLY A 18 -2.15 14.33 -8.92
N MET A 19 -2.21 15.57 -9.38
CA MET A 19 -3.46 16.30 -9.56
C MET A 19 -3.23 17.55 -10.40
N PHE A 20 -4.31 18.14 -10.89
CA PHE A 20 -4.30 19.47 -11.47
C PHE A 20 -4.87 20.48 -10.47
N ILE A 21 -4.21 21.63 -10.35
CA ILE A 21 -4.63 22.70 -9.43
C ILE A 21 -4.62 24.06 -10.11
N CYS A 22 -5.52 24.96 -9.70
CA CYS A 22 -5.43 26.38 -10.02
C CYS A 22 -6.07 27.24 -8.94
N GLY A 23 -5.71 28.52 -8.92
CA GLY A 23 -6.41 29.54 -8.16
C GLY A 23 -7.53 30.14 -8.98
N CYS A 24 -8.65 30.46 -8.37
CA CYS A 24 -9.77 31.17 -8.98
C CYS A 24 -10.07 32.45 -8.19
N GLY A 25 -10.67 33.45 -8.85
CA GLY A 25 -10.93 34.77 -8.25
C GLY A 25 -9.73 35.70 -8.33
N GLY A 26 -8.87 35.57 -9.34
CA GLY A 26 -7.69 36.41 -9.59
C GLY A 26 -6.41 35.82 -8.99
N ASN A 27 -5.30 36.53 -9.19
CA ASN A 27 -3.96 36.11 -8.81
C ASN A 27 -3.72 36.08 -7.29
N GLY A 28 -2.71 35.35 -6.87
CA GLY A 28 -2.16 35.40 -5.52
C GLY A 28 -2.56 34.24 -4.60
N MET A 29 -3.45 33.35 -5.05
CA MET A 29 -3.68 32.10 -4.29
C MET A 29 -2.43 31.25 -4.24
N ARG A 30 -2.20 30.62 -3.08
CA ARG A 30 -1.11 29.68 -2.82
C ARG A 30 -1.67 28.43 -2.18
N CYS A 31 -0.97 27.34 -2.29
CA CYS A 31 -1.28 26.17 -1.48
C CYS A 31 -0.04 25.33 -1.16
N HIS A 32 -0.12 24.60 -0.07
CA HIS A 32 0.72 23.44 0.19
C HIS A 32 -0.10 22.20 -0.08
N ILE A 33 0.51 21.19 -0.65
CA ILE A 33 -0.08 19.86 -0.80
C ILE A 33 0.87 18.89 -0.15
N ASN A 34 0.39 18.24 0.90
CA ASN A 34 1.18 17.27 1.67
C ASN A 34 0.46 15.93 1.71
N TYR A 35 1.22 14.86 1.88
CA TYR A 35 0.67 13.54 2.17
C TYR A 35 1.28 12.96 3.44
N SER A 36 0.54 12.07 4.09
CA SER A 36 0.98 11.31 5.26
C SER A 36 0.19 10.01 5.36
N THR A 37 0.78 9.02 6.01
CA THR A 37 0.08 7.82 6.48
C THR A 37 -0.45 7.97 7.90
N GLU A 38 -0.06 9.03 8.59
CA GLU A 38 -0.49 9.36 9.95
C GLU A 38 -1.70 10.29 9.94
N PRO A 39 -2.72 10.05 10.78
CA PRO A 39 -3.93 10.87 10.82
C PRO A 39 -3.68 12.33 11.24
N ASP A 40 -2.70 12.57 12.10
CA ASP A 40 -2.31 13.87 12.61
C ASP A 40 -1.32 14.62 11.72
N PHE A 41 -0.80 13.98 10.66
CA PHE A 41 0.22 14.51 9.77
C PHE A 41 1.54 14.88 10.48
N ALA A 42 1.88 14.25 11.60
CA ALA A 42 3.12 14.50 12.30
C ALA A 42 4.35 14.25 11.40
N ASN A 43 4.31 13.17 10.60
CA ASN A 43 5.29 12.88 9.56
C ASN A 43 4.65 13.11 8.16
N GLN A 44 4.70 14.34 7.68
CA GLN A 44 4.17 14.72 6.38
C GLN A 44 5.25 14.90 5.33
N HIS A 45 4.90 14.62 4.09
CA HIS A 45 5.76 14.82 2.93
C HIS A 45 5.09 15.80 1.98
N THR A 46 5.89 16.71 1.40
CA THR A 46 5.37 17.74 0.51
C THR A 46 5.34 17.26 -0.95
N ILE A 47 4.18 17.36 -1.58
CA ILE A 47 3.98 17.17 -3.02
C ILE A 47 4.22 18.49 -3.75
N PHE A 48 3.66 19.56 -3.21
CA PHE A 48 3.73 20.89 -3.79
C PHE A 48 3.99 21.94 -2.72
N SER A 49 5.04 22.71 -2.93
CA SER A 49 5.49 23.78 -2.03
C SER A 49 4.80 25.11 -2.40
N PRO A 50 4.70 26.06 -1.47
CA PRO A 50 3.88 27.25 -1.66
C PRO A 50 4.47 28.16 -2.72
N THR A 51 4.02 28.01 -3.92
CA THR A 51 4.18 29.00 -4.96
C THR A 51 2.82 29.60 -5.29
N GLN A 52 2.85 30.78 -5.90
CA GLN A 52 1.63 31.35 -6.43
C GLN A 52 1.06 30.40 -7.50
N MET A 53 -0.19 29.98 -7.30
CA MET A 53 -0.87 29.15 -8.29
C MET A 53 -1.27 30.02 -9.51
N PRO A 54 -1.20 29.41 -10.73
CA PRO A 54 -1.75 30.08 -11.90
C PRO A 54 -3.23 30.40 -11.67
N ALA A 55 -3.67 31.58 -12.10
CA ALA A 55 -5.07 31.98 -12.05
C ALA A 55 -5.81 31.45 -13.28
N ASN A 56 -6.90 30.72 -13.04
CA ASN A 56 -7.79 30.18 -14.08
C ASN A 56 -7.13 29.22 -15.10
N ASN A 57 -5.89 28.79 -14.86
CA ASN A 57 -5.18 27.80 -15.64
C ASN A 57 -4.77 26.65 -14.74
N MET A 58 -5.08 25.43 -15.15
CA MET A 58 -4.68 24.25 -14.40
C MET A 58 -3.18 24.01 -14.52
N LEU A 59 -2.54 23.80 -13.36
CA LEU A 59 -1.16 23.35 -13.23
C LEU A 59 -1.15 21.90 -12.81
N GLU A 60 -0.44 21.08 -13.56
CA GLU A 60 -0.18 19.70 -13.13
C GLU A 60 0.86 19.70 -12.01
N VAL A 61 0.53 19.05 -10.92
CA VAL A 61 1.46 18.78 -9.81
C VAL A 61 1.50 17.30 -9.55
N ALA A 62 2.71 16.75 -9.46
CA ALA A 62 2.90 15.34 -9.20
C ALA A 62 4.17 15.10 -8.38
N ALA A 63 4.13 14.09 -7.54
CA ALA A 63 5.29 13.59 -6.81
C ALA A 63 5.43 12.09 -7.03
N LYS A 64 6.63 11.67 -7.37
CA LYS A 64 7.02 10.27 -7.29
C LYS A 64 7.26 9.92 -5.83
N THR A 65 6.78 8.75 -5.42
CA THR A 65 6.91 8.30 -4.04
C THR A 65 7.07 6.78 -4.01
N VAL A 66 7.50 6.24 -2.89
CA VAL A 66 7.53 4.80 -2.64
C VAL A 66 6.88 4.58 -1.29
N ILE A 67 5.60 4.25 -1.31
CA ILE A 67 4.81 4.01 -0.10
C ILE A 67 4.22 2.61 -0.19
N GLU A 68 4.47 1.81 0.84
CA GLU A 68 3.79 0.53 1.03
C GLU A 68 2.76 0.68 2.14
N LEU A 69 1.48 0.57 1.79
CA LEU A 69 0.38 0.52 2.75
C LEU A 69 0.06 -0.92 3.09
N GLN A 70 0.13 -1.24 4.37
CA GLN A 70 -0.34 -2.51 4.91
C GLN A 70 -1.88 -2.51 5.00
N PRO A 71 -2.53 -3.68 5.17
CA PRO A 71 -3.96 -3.71 5.50
C PRO A 71 -4.27 -2.79 6.69
N ASN A 72 -5.29 -1.95 6.54
CA ASN A 72 -5.76 -0.92 7.49
C ASN A 72 -4.93 0.38 7.54
N ASP A 73 -3.80 0.48 6.87
CA ASP A 73 -3.15 1.77 6.69
C ASP A 73 -3.99 2.68 5.81
N THR A 74 -3.83 3.98 5.96
CA THR A 74 -4.49 4.97 5.09
C THR A 74 -3.47 6.00 4.65
N LEU A 75 -3.27 6.14 3.34
CA LEU A 75 -2.61 7.32 2.80
C LEU A 75 -3.61 8.46 2.76
N ARG A 76 -3.22 9.62 3.25
CA ARG A 76 -3.99 10.88 3.21
C ARG A 76 -3.22 11.94 2.45
N VAL A 77 -3.93 12.69 1.65
CA VAL A 77 -3.40 13.85 0.93
C VAL A 77 -4.21 15.06 1.35
N ARG A 78 -3.54 16.08 1.85
CA ARG A 78 -4.16 17.37 2.26
C ARG A 78 -3.71 18.51 1.38
N VAL A 79 -4.65 19.32 1.01
CA VAL A 79 -4.44 20.59 0.32
C VAL A 79 -4.72 21.72 1.32
N TYR A 80 -3.73 22.58 1.52
CA TYR A 80 -3.79 23.75 2.42
C TYR A 80 -3.74 25.02 1.57
N PRO A 81 -4.90 25.53 1.10
CA PRO A 81 -4.95 26.77 0.35
C PRO A 81 -4.81 27.96 1.29
N TRP A 82 -4.13 29.01 0.83
CA TRP A 82 -4.02 30.24 1.58
C TRP A 82 -3.80 31.45 0.67
N TYR A 83 -4.06 32.62 1.21
CA TYR A 83 -3.91 33.90 0.55
C TYR A 83 -3.37 34.94 1.54
N ASN A 84 -2.53 35.87 1.07
CA ASN A 84 -1.80 36.77 1.97
C ASN A 84 -2.70 37.89 2.58
N ASN A 85 -3.84 38.19 1.97
CA ASN A 85 -4.74 39.27 2.40
C ASN A 85 -6.13 38.69 2.61
N GLU A 86 -6.91 39.39 3.43
CA GLU A 86 -8.35 39.10 3.48
C GLU A 86 -8.97 39.37 2.11
N ALA A 87 -9.57 38.38 1.51
CA ALA A 87 -10.22 38.49 0.23
C ALA A 87 -11.42 37.55 0.17
N THR A 88 -12.51 38.06 -0.33
CA THR A 88 -13.70 37.31 -0.68
C THR A 88 -13.58 36.79 -2.11
N GLY A 89 -14.18 35.63 -2.39
CA GLY A 89 -14.24 35.05 -3.74
C GLY A 89 -12.95 34.44 -4.25
N LYS A 90 -11.98 34.13 -3.36
CA LYS A 90 -10.82 33.35 -3.67
C LYS A 90 -11.09 31.87 -3.41
N THR A 91 -10.82 31.02 -4.41
CA THR A 91 -11.03 29.60 -4.32
C THR A 91 -9.87 28.82 -4.94
N VAL A 92 -9.77 27.57 -4.62
CA VAL A 92 -8.86 26.61 -5.26
C VAL A 92 -9.69 25.60 -6.03
N CYS A 93 -9.33 25.38 -7.28
CA CYS A 93 -9.89 24.32 -8.10
C CYS A 93 -8.91 23.16 -8.15
N LEU A 94 -9.44 21.96 -8.01
CA LEU A 94 -8.72 20.70 -8.10
C LEU A 94 -9.41 19.81 -9.12
N SER A 95 -8.63 19.08 -9.91
CA SER A 95 -9.11 18.13 -10.89
C SER A 95 -8.16 16.93 -10.95
N ASP A 96 -8.70 15.80 -11.39
CA ASP A 96 -7.96 14.58 -11.71
C ASP A 96 -6.96 14.15 -10.62
N VAL A 97 -7.44 14.12 -9.37
CA VAL A 97 -6.63 13.58 -8.26
C VAL A 97 -6.37 12.12 -8.50
N THR A 98 -5.11 11.76 -8.72
CA THR A 98 -4.68 10.41 -9.06
C THR A 98 -3.67 9.88 -8.05
N ILE A 99 -3.80 8.62 -7.69
CA ILE A 99 -2.84 7.87 -6.88
C ILE A 99 -2.52 6.61 -7.68
N HIS A 100 -1.30 6.54 -8.21
CA HIS A 100 -0.84 5.40 -8.99
C HIS A 100 -0.14 4.39 -8.09
N GLY A 101 -0.35 3.12 -8.38
CA GLY A 101 0.27 2.04 -7.64
C GLY A 101 -0.28 0.68 -8.03
N LYS A 102 0.11 -0.34 -7.26
CA LYS A 102 -0.32 -1.73 -7.45
C LYS A 102 -0.90 -2.30 -6.17
N ALA A 103 -2.05 -2.95 -6.28
CA ALA A 103 -2.55 -3.81 -5.23
C ALA A 103 -1.84 -5.17 -5.27
N ILE A 104 -1.45 -5.67 -4.11
CA ILE A 104 -0.79 -6.97 -3.93
C ILE A 104 -1.56 -7.72 -2.85
N ASP A 105 -1.78 -9.02 -3.06
CA ASP A 105 -2.39 -9.85 -2.02
C ASP A 105 -1.54 -9.81 -0.75
N ALA A 106 -2.15 -9.41 0.35
CA ALA A 106 -1.53 -9.43 1.67
C ALA A 106 -1.52 -10.84 2.28
N SER A 107 -1.81 -11.88 1.45
CA SER A 107 -1.72 -13.24 1.94
C SER A 107 -0.34 -13.42 2.57
N THR A 108 -0.34 -13.67 3.86
CA THR A 108 0.81 -14.24 4.54
C THR A 108 1.09 -15.58 3.88
N ALA A 109 1.79 -15.56 2.76
CA ALA A 109 2.46 -16.75 2.32
C ALA A 109 3.28 -17.17 3.53
N ILE A 110 2.91 -18.30 4.13
CA ILE A 110 3.85 -19.02 4.97
C ILE A 110 5.02 -19.24 4.04
N THR A 111 6.00 -18.36 4.13
CA THR A 111 7.25 -18.50 3.42
C THR A 111 7.78 -19.80 3.94
N GLN A 112 7.71 -20.86 3.14
CA GLN A 112 8.47 -22.06 3.43
C GLN A 112 9.90 -21.57 3.48
N THR A 113 10.39 -21.38 4.70
CA THR A 113 11.81 -21.18 4.93
C THR A 113 12.45 -22.48 4.46
N THR A 114 12.90 -22.50 3.22
CA THR A 114 13.82 -23.51 2.75
C THR A 114 15.11 -23.29 3.52
N VAL A 115 15.20 -23.90 4.67
CA VAL A 115 16.44 -23.97 5.42
C VAL A 115 17.38 -24.81 4.54
N LYS A 116 18.19 -24.11 3.75
CA LYS A 116 19.33 -24.74 3.10
C LYS A 116 20.22 -25.28 4.22
N GLY A 117 20.23 -26.61 4.38
CA GLY A 117 21.13 -27.26 5.34
C GLY A 117 20.47 -28.17 6.36
N GLN A 118 19.19 -28.50 6.26
CA GLN A 118 18.66 -29.59 7.08
C GLN A 118 19.09 -30.94 6.50
N ALA A 119 19.89 -31.66 7.30
CA ALA A 119 20.13 -33.07 7.11
C ALA A 119 18.81 -33.79 6.80
N ILE A 120 18.84 -34.70 5.83
CA ILE A 120 17.70 -35.51 5.42
C ILE A 120 17.11 -36.14 6.67
N ARG A 121 16.05 -35.58 7.23
CA ARG A 121 15.29 -36.22 8.28
C ARG A 121 14.66 -37.47 7.65
N PRO A 122 14.76 -38.62 8.27
CA PRO A 122 14.13 -39.82 7.74
C PRO A 122 12.63 -39.53 7.55
N SER A 123 12.12 -39.89 6.39
CA SER A 123 10.71 -39.64 6.03
C SER A 123 9.82 -40.30 7.09
N LEU A 124 9.12 -39.48 7.87
CA LEU A 124 8.16 -39.98 8.85
C LEU A 124 6.92 -40.48 8.12
N TYR A 125 6.59 -41.74 8.38
CA TYR A 125 5.38 -42.39 7.89
C TYR A 125 4.25 -42.13 8.89
N TYR A 126 3.09 -41.74 8.43
CA TYR A 126 1.89 -41.64 9.25
C TYR A 126 0.85 -42.60 8.74
N ASN A 127 0.19 -43.31 9.64
CA ASN A 127 -0.96 -44.15 9.30
C ASN A 127 -2.18 -43.28 8.98
N LEU A 128 -3.29 -43.87 8.57
CA LEU A 128 -4.52 -43.15 8.22
C LEU A 128 -5.19 -42.46 9.43
N GLN A 129 -4.79 -42.81 10.66
CA GLN A 129 -5.23 -42.14 11.90
C GLN A 129 -4.31 -40.97 12.29
N GLY A 130 -3.28 -40.69 11.49
CA GLY A 130 -2.34 -39.57 11.75
C GLY A 130 -1.23 -39.86 12.74
N MET A 131 -1.06 -41.14 13.19
CA MET A 131 0.00 -41.54 14.09
C MET A 131 1.30 -41.83 13.33
N ALA A 132 2.42 -41.37 13.87
CA ALA A 132 3.73 -41.64 13.30
C ALA A 132 4.10 -43.14 13.44
N VAL A 133 4.63 -43.71 12.35
CA VAL A 133 5.04 -45.14 12.29
C VAL A 133 6.50 -45.18 11.93
N SER A 134 7.34 -45.67 12.86
CA SER A 134 8.79 -45.77 12.69
C SER A 134 9.21 -46.89 11.76
N THR A 135 8.46 -47.99 11.76
CA THR A 135 8.72 -49.18 10.92
C THR A 135 7.46 -49.51 10.11
N PRO A 136 7.23 -48.88 8.97
CA PRO A 136 6.03 -49.12 8.19
C PRO A 136 6.04 -50.51 7.54
N LYS A 137 5.03 -51.29 7.84
CA LYS A 137 4.76 -52.60 7.22
C LYS A 137 3.96 -52.39 5.92
N LYS A 138 3.53 -53.46 5.26
CA LYS A 138 2.64 -53.42 4.11
C LYS A 138 1.37 -52.67 4.46
N GLY A 139 1.03 -51.63 3.69
CA GLY A 139 -0.14 -50.79 3.95
C GLY A 139 -0.09 -49.41 3.30
N VAL A 140 -1.06 -48.58 3.67
CA VAL A 140 -1.21 -47.21 3.16
C VAL A 140 -0.74 -46.20 4.22
N TYR A 141 0.09 -45.26 3.80
CA TYR A 141 0.70 -44.25 4.68
C TYR A 141 0.66 -42.87 4.03
N ILE A 142 0.80 -41.87 4.86
CA ILE A 142 1.03 -40.48 4.44
C ILE A 142 2.50 -40.14 4.70
N VAL A 143 3.22 -39.72 3.65
CA VAL A 143 4.64 -39.32 3.74
C VAL A 143 4.77 -37.99 2.98
N ASN A 144 5.33 -36.98 3.61
CA ASN A 144 5.51 -35.65 2.99
C ASN A 144 4.20 -35.11 2.32
N ARG A 145 3.08 -35.29 3.01
CA ARG A 145 1.71 -34.90 2.53
C ARG A 145 1.22 -35.70 1.31
N ARG A 146 1.87 -36.80 0.95
CA ARG A 146 1.46 -37.66 -0.15
C ARG A 146 1.05 -39.04 0.35
N LYS A 147 -0.02 -39.59 -0.22
CA LYS A 147 -0.45 -40.99 0.03
C LYS A 147 0.50 -41.91 -0.71
N ILE A 148 1.06 -42.87 0.01
CA ILE A 148 1.89 -43.94 -0.54
C ILE A 148 1.33 -45.29 -0.15
N VAL A 149 1.53 -46.27 -1.00
CA VAL A 149 1.21 -47.69 -0.72
C VAL A 149 2.50 -48.45 -0.63
N LYS A 150 2.77 -49.05 0.52
CA LYS A 150 3.91 -49.96 0.73
C LYS A 150 3.45 -51.40 0.46
N LYS A 151 4.04 -52.02 -0.52
CA LYS A 151 3.76 -53.41 -0.92
C LYS A 151 4.50 -54.40 -0.03
#